data_d60562ec590772d1cfb4ab14a1652fc6
#
_entry.id   d60562ec590772d1cfb4ab14a1652fc6
#
_cell.length_a   1.000
_cell.length_b   1.000
_cell.length_c   1.000
_cell.angle_alpha   90.00
_cell.angle_beta   90.00
_cell.angle_gamma   90.00
#
_symmetry.space_group_name_H-M   'P 1'
#
loop_
_entity.id
_entity.type
_entity.pdbx_description
1 polymer ?
#
loop_
_entity_poly.entity_id
_entity_poly.type
_entity_poly.pdbx_seq_one_letter_code
_entity_poly.pdbx_strand_id
1 'polypeptide(L)'
;MPAPLAIAIADEFAYPINNGFQRQEVFSLSSPIVVFDLDGTLVDTAPDLVASLNHAVTQAGVEPVTYGDLTHLVGHGARAMIERTFAMRQKPLAEDMLEWQLKEFVDFYHGSMPGDSLPYPGLVDALDRLSGAGFKLAVCTNKPEKLATRLLERLGLIERFAAISGGDTFEVRKPDAAHLLRTVSNAGGLATRAVMVGDSLNDFLVARNAQVPSIAVPFGYSDVPIESLDPTVVISHFDELTPDLVSGLFSQ
;
A
#
# COMPACT_ATOMS: atom_id res chain seq x y z
N MET A 1 -65.03 8.58 -3.79
CA MET A 1 -63.65 8.55 -3.31
C MET A 1 -63.24 7.10 -3.11
N PRO A 2 -62.49 6.44 -4.00
CA PRO A 2 -61.98 5.11 -3.73
C PRO A 2 -60.59 5.22 -3.06
N ALA A 3 -60.36 4.39 -2.06
CA ALA A 3 -59.10 4.22 -1.35
C ALA A 3 -58.03 3.57 -2.23
N PRO A 4 -56.72 3.84 -2.01
CA PRO A 4 -55.65 3.26 -2.80
C PRO A 4 -55.36 1.82 -2.41
N LEU A 5 -55.16 1.01 -3.44
CA LEU A 5 -54.76 -0.39 -3.39
C LEU A 5 -53.31 -0.48 -2.87
N ALA A 6 -53.09 -1.03 -1.69
CA ALA A 6 -51.81 -1.41 -1.20
C ALA A 6 -51.41 -2.73 -1.89
N ILE A 7 -50.35 -2.68 -2.70
CA ILE A 7 -49.73 -3.86 -3.30
C ILE A 7 -48.81 -4.50 -2.24
N ALA A 8 -49.26 -5.66 -1.74
CA ALA A 8 -48.44 -6.54 -0.92
C ALA A 8 -47.43 -7.25 -1.86
N ILE A 9 -46.16 -6.89 -1.75
CA ILE A 9 -45.04 -7.73 -2.23
C ILE A 9 -44.16 -8.00 -1.00
N ALA A 10 -44.47 -9.06 -0.31
CA ALA A 10 -43.61 -9.61 0.71
C ALA A 10 -43.70 -11.14 0.67
N ASP A 11 -42.57 -11.77 0.87
CA ASP A 11 -42.39 -13.18 1.21
C ASP A 11 -42.46 -14.21 0.08
N GLU A 12 -41.39 -14.22 -0.70
CA GLU A 12 -40.97 -15.49 -1.29
C GLU A 12 -39.44 -15.50 -1.50
N PHE A 13 -38.66 -15.58 -0.42
CA PHE A 13 -37.26 -16.06 -0.37
C PHE A 13 -36.75 -16.09 1.08
N ALA A 14 -37.51 -16.72 1.95
CA ALA A 14 -36.99 -17.13 3.26
C ALA A 14 -36.32 -18.50 3.13
N TYR A 15 -35.03 -18.52 2.75
CA TYR A 15 -34.20 -19.69 3.03
C TYR A 15 -33.95 -19.77 4.54
N PRO A 16 -34.15 -20.94 5.18
CA PRO A 16 -33.82 -21.09 6.59
C PRO A 16 -32.31 -21.03 6.75
N ILE A 17 -31.81 -19.92 7.27
CA ILE A 17 -30.40 -19.74 7.62
C ILE A 17 -30.15 -20.58 8.89
N ASN A 18 -29.58 -21.75 8.69
CA ASN A 18 -29.02 -22.57 9.79
C ASN A 18 -27.64 -21.98 10.12
N ASN A 19 -27.61 -20.93 10.97
CA ASN A 19 -26.59 -19.90 11.03
C ASN A 19 -25.33 -20.23 11.86
N GLY A 20 -25.12 -21.46 12.29
CA GLY A 20 -23.95 -21.81 13.12
C GLY A 20 -22.82 -22.49 12.34
N PHE A 21 -23.14 -23.42 11.48
CA PHE A 21 -22.15 -24.28 10.81
C PHE A 21 -21.51 -23.61 9.56
N GLN A 22 -22.30 -22.89 8.76
CA GLN A 22 -21.77 -22.30 7.51
C GLN A 22 -20.83 -21.09 7.75
N ARG A 23 -21.00 -20.31 8.81
CA ARG A 23 -20.06 -19.21 9.12
C ARG A 23 -18.68 -19.71 9.50
N GLN A 24 -18.59 -20.77 10.31
CA GLN A 24 -17.29 -21.34 10.68
C GLN A 24 -16.58 -22.01 9.51
N GLU A 25 -17.30 -22.67 8.59
CA GLU A 25 -16.70 -23.29 7.40
C GLU A 25 -16.23 -22.26 6.37
N VAL A 26 -16.96 -21.17 6.14
CA VAL A 26 -16.52 -20.08 5.26
C VAL A 26 -15.28 -19.36 5.81
N PHE A 27 -15.19 -19.18 7.14
CA PHE A 27 -13.98 -18.64 7.78
C PHE A 27 -12.79 -19.58 7.69
N SER A 28 -13.01 -20.91 7.64
CA SER A 28 -11.95 -21.90 7.50
C SER A 28 -11.43 -22.05 6.08
N LEU A 29 -12.19 -21.61 5.06
CA LEU A 29 -11.86 -21.81 3.63
C LEU A 29 -11.18 -20.62 2.97
N SER A 30 -11.18 -19.41 3.59
CA SER A 30 -10.50 -18.26 3.00
C SER A 30 -9.02 -18.25 3.39
N SER A 31 -8.12 -18.21 2.40
CA SER A 31 -6.69 -18.05 2.65
C SER A 31 -6.43 -16.74 3.42
N PRO A 32 -5.55 -16.76 4.43
CA PRO A 32 -5.11 -15.52 5.06
C PRO A 32 -4.34 -14.67 4.05
N ILE A 33 -4.35 -13.34 4.24
CA ILE A 33 -3.74 -12.39 3.32
C ILE A 33 -2.74 -11.51 4.06
N VAL A 34 -1.56 -11.33 3.48
CA VAL A 34 -0.62 -10.29 3.87
C VAL A 34 -0.62 -9.23 2.78
N VAL A 35 -0.99 -8.01 3.14
CA VAL A 35 -1.01 -6.85 2.25
C VAL A 35 0.20 -6.00 2.57
N PHE A 36 0.95 -5.61 1.56
CA PHE A 36 2.17 -4.82 1.70
C PHE A 36 2.01 -3.44 1.05
N ASP A 37 2.60 -2.41 1.65
CA ASP A 37 2.99 -1.25 0.88
C ASP A 37 4.17 -1.60 -0.04
N LEU A 38 4.50 -0.71 -0.96
CA LEU A 38 5.56 -0.92 -1.95
C LEU A 38 6.82 -0.12 -1.63
N ASP A 39 6.72 1.22 -1.72
CA ASP A 39 7.86 2.12 -1.55
C ASP A 39 8.25 2.21 -0.06
N GLY A 40 9.47 1.84 0.30
CA GLY A 40 9.92 1.82 1.71
C GLY A 40 9.55 0.55 2.48
N THR A 41 8.74 -0.31 1.89
CA THR A 41 8.31 -1.57 2.52
C THR A 41 8.83 -2.78 1.75
N LEU A 42 8.32 -3.03 0.53
CA LEU A 42 8.82 -4.13 -0.31
C LEU A 42 10.15 -3.78 -0.98
N VAL A 43 10.28 -2.53 -1.42
CA VAL A 43 11.39 -2.05 -2.25
C VAL A 43 11.95 -0.76 -1.69
N ASP A 44 13.28 -0.68 -1.56
CA ASP A 44 13.97 0.59 -1.41
C ASP A 44 13.96 1.33 -2.75
N THR A 45 12.98 2.20 -2.92
CA THR A 45 12.81 3.00 -4.14
C THR A 45 13.41 4.40 -4.03
N ALA A 46 13.98 4.74 -2.88
CA ALA A 46 14.54 6.06 -2.62
C ALA A 46 15.59 6.50 -3.65
N PRO A 47 16.53 5.66 -4.10
CA PRO A 47 17.51 6.07 -5.10
C PRO A 47 16.86 6.59 -6.38
N ASP A 48 15.89 5.88 -6.92
CA ASP A 48 15.22 6.24 -8.17
C ASP A 48 14.26 7.42 -8.01
N LEU A 49 13.60 7.53 -6.84
CA LEU A 49 12.74 8.68 -6.52
C LEU A 49 13.55 9.97 -6.39
N VAL A 50 14.73 9.92 -5.73
CA VAL A 50 15.67 11.05 -5.65
C VAL A 50 16.18 11.42 -7.03
N ALA A 51 16.60 10.45 -7.84
CA ALA A 51 17.09 10.70 -9.19
C ALA A 51 16.02 11.39 -10.06
N SER A 52 14.77 10.90 -9.99
CA SER A 52 13.64 11.45 -10.75
C SER A 52 13.26 12.86 -10.30
N LEU A 53 13.26 13.09 -8.97
CA LEU A 53 13.00 14.40 -8.39
C LEU A 53 14.08 15.40 -8.83
N ASN A 54 15.35 15.01 -8.72
CA ASN A 54 16.48 15.85 -9.11
C ASN A 54 16.48 16.13 -10.60
N HIS A 55 16.14 15.14 -11.45
CA HIS A 55 15.95 15.38 -12.89
C HIS A 55 14.92 16.47 -13.12
N ALA A 56 13.76 16.41 -12.49
CA ALA A 56 12.71 17.39 -12.68
C ALA A 56 13.11 18.78 -12.14
N VAL A 57 13.48 18.90 -10.87
CA VAL A 57 13.67 20.20 -10.19
C VAL A 57 14.88 20.98 -10.71
N THR A 58 15.96 20.30 -11.12
CA THR A 58 17.16 20.97 -11.67
C THR A 58 16.90 21.66 -12.99
N GLN A 59 15.97 21.18 -13.80
CA GLN A 59 15.54 21.85 -15.03
C GLN A 59 14.87 23.22 -14.76
N ALA A 60 14.29 23.41 -13.57
CA ALA A 60 13.76 24.69 -13.11
C ALA A 60 14.80 25.55 -12.36
N GLY A 61 16.07 25.16 -12.36
CA GLY A 61 17.13 25.86 -11.63
C GLY A 61 17.00 25.76 -10.10
N VAL A 62 16.36 24.68 -9.61
CA VAL A 62 16.25 24.39 -8.17
C VAL A 62 17.36 23.41 -7.80
N GLU A 63 18.03 23.69 -6.67
CA GLU A 63 19.09 22.82 -6.15
C GLU A 63 18.58 21.42 -5.86
N PRO A 64 19.34 20.37 -6.21
CA PRO A 64 18.95 18.99 -5.99
C PRO A 64 18.75 18.67 -4.49
N VAL A 65 17.98 17.62 -4.24
CA VAL A 65 17.84 17.01 -2.93
C VAL A 65 18.81 15.85 -2.76
N THR A 66 19.13 15.55 -1.50
CA THR A 66 19.96 14.39 -1.12
C THR A 66 19.08 13.24 -0.62
N TYR A 67 19.66 12.05 -0.47
CA TYR A 67 18.98 10.92 0.17
C TYR A 67 18.49 11.27 1.59
N GLY A 68 19.26 12.06 2.34
CA GLY A 68 18.87 12.51 3.68
C GLY A 68 17.65 13.43 3.72
N ASP A 69 17.36 14.12 2.61
CA ASP A 69 16.16 14.97 2.50
C ASP A 69 14.89 14.12 2.25
N LEU A 70 15.05 12.82 1.88
CA LEU A 70 13.98 11.98 1.36
C LEU A 70 12.95 11.61 2.41
N THR A 71 13.36 11.35 3.66
CA THR A 71 12.45 10.99 4.77
C THR A 71 11.33 12.02 4.95
N HIS A 72 11.60 13.28 4.61
CA HIS A 72 10.62 14.37 4.66
C HIS A 72 9.82 14.55 3.36
N LEU A 73 10.16 13.81 2.31
CA LEU A 73 9.58 13.99 0.96
C LEU A 73 8.73 12.79 0.52
N VAL A 74 9.06 11.58 0.97
CA VAL A 74 8.39 10.33 0.54
C VAL A 74 7.08 10.07 1.32
N GLY A 75 6.20 9.26 0.75
CA GLY A 75 4.93 8.84 1.35
C GLY A 75 3.72 9.71 0.96
N HIS A 76 3.93 10.86 0.30
CA HIS A 76 2.85 11.75 -0.11
C HIS A 76 2.66 11.84 -1.64
N GLY A 77 3.50 11.14 -2.42
CA GLY A 77 3.47 11.11 -3.88
C GLY A 77 4.30 12.23 -4.54
N ALA A 78 4.52 12.11 -5.86
CA ALA A 78 5.42 12.97 -6.63
C ALA A 78 5.10 14.47 -6.52
N ARG A 79 3.81 14.85 -6.56
CA ARG A 79 3.38 16.25 -6.41
C ARG A 79 3.90 16.85 -5.10
N ALA A 80 3.66 16.17 -3.98
CA ALA A 80 4.09 16.66 -2.67
C ALA A 80 5.62 16.69 -2.54
N MET A 81 6.33 15.76 -3.16
CA MET A 81 7.80 15.75 -3.18
C MET A 81 8.35 17.00 -3.90
N ILE A 82 7.77 17.36 -5.07
CA ILE A 82 8.14 18.56 -5.83
C ILE A 82 7.82 19.82 -5.00
N GLU A 83 6.58 19.96 -4.53
CA GLU A 83 6.13 21.11 -3.74
C GLU A 83 7.02 21.33 -2.49
N ARG A 84 7.32 20.26 -1.76
CA ARG A 84 8.20 20.33 -0.57
C ARG A 84 9.63 20.70 -0.95
N THR A 85 10.17 20.21 -2.07
CA THR A 85 11.50 20.57 -2.55
C THR A 85 11.60 22.07 -2.84
N PHE A 86 10.63 22.61 -3.58
CA PHE A 86 10.58 24.04 -3.88
C PHE A 86 10.46 24.88 -2.59
N ALA A 87 9.62 24.45 -1.64
CA ALA A 87 9.46 25.09 -0.34
C ALA A 87 10.76 25.05 0.48
N MET A 88 11.44 23.92 0.56
CA MET A 88 12.74 23.77 1.25
C MET A 88 13.81 24.69 0.65
N ARG A 89 13.82 24.85 -0.65
CA ARG A 89 14.75 25.71 -1.40
C ARG A 89 14.27 27.18 -1.49
N GLN A 90 13.13 27.51 -0.84
CA GLN A 90 12.53 28.86 -0.82
C GLN A 90 12.31 29.42 -2.24
N LYS A 91 11.87 28.57 -3.17
CA LYS A 91 11.58 28.93 -4.56
C LYS A 91 10.07 28.97 -4.78
N PRO A 92 9.56 29.96 -5.54
CA PRO A 92 8.16 29.97 -5.94
C PRO A 92 7.87 28.80 -6.91
N LEU A 93 6.67 28.26 -6.82
CA LEU A 93 6.18 27.20 -7.68
C LEU A 93 4.78 27.57 -8.17
N ALA A 94 4.67 27.94 -9.43
CA ALA A 94 3.38 28.18 -10.09
C ALA A 94 2.76 26.83 -10.53
N GLU A 95 1.44 26.78 -10.68
CA GLU A 95 0.72 25.54 -11.00
C GLU A 95 1.13 24.92 -12.33
N ASP A 96 1.32 25.76 -13.36
CA ASP A 96 1.79 25.30 -14.67
C ASP A 96 3.20 24.71 -14.63
N MET A 97 4.08 25.28 -13.79
CA MET A 97 5.40 24.76 -13.54
C MET A 97 5.31 23.40 -12.78
N LEU A 98 4.44 23.30 -11.78
CA LEU A 98 4.25 22.06 -11.04
C LEU A 98 3.75 20.92 -11.93
N GLU A 99 2.78 21.18 -12.81
CA GLU A 99 2.28 20.18 -13.75
C GLU A 99 3.37 19.70 -14.73
N TRP A 100 4.21 20.63 -15.20
CA TRP A 100 5.36 20.27 -16.03
C TRP A 100 6.39 19.45 -15.27
N GLN A 101 6.72 19.83 -14.03
CA GLN A 101 7.64 19.10 -13.15
C GLN A 101 7.15 17.68 -12.84
N LEU A 102 5.83 17.53 -12.62
CA LEU A 102 5.21 16.22 -12.40
C LEU A 102 5.38 15.31 -13.61
N LYS A 103 5.16 15.87 -14.81
CA LYS A 103 5.34 15.11 -16.03
C LYS A 103 6.79 14.66 -16.20
N GLU A 104 7.75 15.56 -16.02
CA GLU A 104 9.18 15.24 -16.13
C GLU A 104 9.60 14.18 -15.08
N PHE A 105 9.13 14.31 -13.85
CA PHE A 105 9.36 13.31 -12.79
C PHE A 105 8.85 11.94 -13.20
N VAL A 106 7.58 11.84 -13.61
CA VAL A 106 6.92 10.57 -13.94
C VAL A 106 7.55 9.93 -15.17
N ASP A 107 7.84 10.71 -16.20
CA ASP A 107 8.43 10.21 -17.45
C ASP A 107 9.85 9.68 -17.20
N PHE A 108 10.66 10.41 -16.43
CA PHE A 108 12.01 9.97 -16.05
C PHE A 108 11.96 8.70 -15.21
N TYR A 109 11.13 8.69 -14.14
CA TYR A 109 10.95 7.53 -13.26
C TYR A 109 10.50 6.30 -14.04
N HIS A 110 9.49 6.46 -14.91
CA HIS A 110 8.98 5.37 -15.74
C HIS A 110 10.03 4.81 -16.72
N GLY A 111 10.90 5.67 -17.23
CA GLY A 111 11.98 5.29 -18.16
C GLY A 111 13.16 4.60 -17.48
N SER A 112 13.52 5.04 -16.26
CA SER A 112 14.73 4.60 -15.55
C SER A 112 14.51 3.42 -14.59
N MET A 113 13.28 3.25 -14.04
CA MET A 113 13.03 2.18 -13.06
C MET A 113 13.29 0.78 -13.64
N PRO A 114 13.79 -0.19 -12.85
CA PRO A 114 14.04 -0.08 -11.44
C PRO A 114 15.31 0.67 -11.05
N GLY A 115 16.17 1.07 -12.01
CA GLY A 115 17.42 1.76 -11.72
C GLY A 115 18.22 1.09 -10.60
N ASP A 116 18.43 1.83 -9.50
CA ASP A 116 19.09 1.35 -8.29
C ASP A 116 18.10 0.85 -7.22
N SER A 117 16.78 0.85 -7.50
CA SER A 117 15.78 0.30 -6.58
C SER A 117 15.92 -1.21 -6.42
N LEU A 118 15.96 -1.68 -5.17
CA LEU A 118 16.14 -3.10 -4.84
C LEU A 118 15.10 -3.55 -3.80
N PRO A 119 14.66 -4.83 -3.85
CA PRO A 119 13.90 -5.42 -2.74
C PRO A 119 14.70 -5.36 -1.44
N TYR A 120 14.04 -5.10 -0.32
CA TYR A 120 14.70 -5.13 0.98
C TYR A 120 15.26 -6.52 1.30
N PRO A 121 16.38 -6.61 2.06
CA PRO A 121 16.97 -7.88 2.44
C PRO A 121 15.98 -8.81 3.14
N GLY A 122 15.99 -10.10 2.77
CA GLY A 122 15.10 -11.13 3.32
C GLY A 122 13.66 -11.11 2.79
N LEU A 123 13.26 -10.11 1.97
CA LEU A 123 11.91 -9.99 1.44
C LEU A 123 11.49 -11.24 0.65
N VAL A 124 12.29 -11.63 -0.34
CA VAL A 124 11.93 -12.74 -1.25
C VAL A 124 11.69 -14.02 -0.48
N ASP A 125 12.56 -14.34 0.49
CA ASP A 125 12.43 -15.50 1.35
C ASP A 125 11.19 -15.43 2.25
N ALA A 126 10.82 -14.23 2.72
CA ALA A 126 9.59 -14.03 3.49
C ALA A 126 8.33 -14.24 2.64
N LEU A 127 8.31 -13.72 1.40
CA LEU A 127 7.19 -13.95 0.46
C LEU A 127 7.05 -15.43 0.13
N ASP A 128 8.16 -16.15 -0.09
CA ASP A 128 8.15 -17.59 -0.35
C ASP A 128 7.65 -18.39 0.85
N ARG A 129 8.09 -18.04 2.06
CA ARG A 129 7.66 -18.65 3.33
C ARG A 129 6.15 -18.50 3.56
N LEU A 130 5.62 -17.28 3.35
CA LEU A 130 4.20 -17.00 3.52
C LEU A 130 3.37 -17.73 2.45
N SER A 131 3.76 -17.67 1.18
CA SER A 131 3.07 -18.36 0.10
C SER A 131 3.08 -19.87 0.29
N GLY A 132 4.22 -20.45 0.71
CA GLY A 132 4.37 -21.88 1.02
C GLY A 132 3.49 -22.32 2.21
N ALA A 133 3.13 -21.42 3.11
CA ALA A 133 2.20 -21.65 4.21
C ALA A 133 0.72 -21.36 3.84
N GLY A 134 0.43 -21.06 2.57
CA GLY A 134 -0.92 -20.86 2.06
C GLY A 134 -1.49 -19.45 2.23
N PHE A 135 -0.63 -18.46 2.57
CA PHE A 135 -1.02 -17.06 2.57
C PHE A 135 -1.08 -16.52 1.13
N LYS A 136 -2.09 -15.72 0.84
CA LYS A 136 -2.10 -14.86 -0.33
C LYS A 136 -1.36 -13.57 -0.01
N LEU A 137 -0.70 -13.01 -1.03
CA LEU A 137 0.04 -11.76 -0.93
C LEU A 137 -0.64 -10.72 -1.82
N ALA A 138 -0.70 -9.47 -1.36
CA ALA A 138 -1.26 -8.37 -2.13
C ALA A 138 -0.47 -7.08 -1.88
N VAL A 139 -0.60 -6.12 -2.79
CA VAL A 139 0.02 -4.79 -2.67
C VAL A 139 -1.06 -3.73 -2.58
N CYS A 140 -0.94 -2.83 -1.59
CA CYS A 140 -1.80 -1.67 -1.38
C CYS A 140 -0.92 -0.43 -1.18
N THR A 141 -0.73 0.36 -2.23
CA THR A 141 0.21 1.48 -2.25
C THR A 141 -0.43 2.78 -2.74
N ASN A 142 0.11 3.93 -2.31
CA ASN A 142 -0.26 5.24 -2.86
C ASN A 142 0.47 5.59 -4.17
N LYS A 143 1.43 4.75 -4.59
CA LYS A 143 2.03 4.83 -5.91
C LYS A 143 0.98 4.53 -7.00
N PRO A 144 0.97 5.25 -8.14
CA PRO A 144 0.08 4.91 -9.26
C PRO A 144 0.24 3.44 -9.69
N GLU A 145 -0.89 2.76 -9.96
CA GLU A 145 -0.94 1.31 -10.24
C GLU A 145 0.01 0.91 -11.39
N LYS A 146 0.02 1.68 -12.47
CA LYS A 146 0.91 1.40 -13.61
C LYS A 146 2.39 1.42 -13.23
N LEU A 147 2.80 2.35 -12.35
CA LEU A 147 4.18 2.44 -11.89
C LEU A 147 4.51 1.33 -10.90
N ALA A 148 3.58 0.98 -10.02
CA ALA A 148 3.73 -0.14 -9.09
C ALA A 148 3.88 -1.48 -9.82
N THR A 149 2.98 -1.77 -10.75
CA THR A 149 3.00 -2.98 -11.59
C THR A 149 4.31 -3.08 -12.37
N ARG A 150 4.70 -2.00 -13.07
CA ARG A 150 5.93 -1.99 -13.85
C ARG A 150 7.19 -2.22 -13.00
N LEU A 151 7.25 -1.62 -11.82
CA LEU A 151 8.37 -1.84 -10.89
C LEU A 151 8.45 -3.31 -10.47
N LEU A 152 7.34 -3.90 -10.06
CA LEU A 152 7.26 -5.30 -9.64
C LEU A 152 7.57 -6.27 -10.80
N GLU A 153 7.14 -5.96 -12.02
CA GLU A 153 7.51 -6.73 -13.22
C GLU A 153 9.02 -6.71 -13.47
N ARG A 154 9.63 -5.53 -13.41
CA ARG A 154 11.07 -5.35 -13.64
C ARG A 154 11.95 -6.02 -12.57
N LEU A 155 11.42 -6.12 -11.34
CA LEU A 155 12.09 -6.82 -10.24
C LEU A 155 11.77 -8.33 -10.20
N GLY A 156 10.91 -8.84 -11.11
CA GLY A 156 10.52 -10.25 -11.15
C GLY A 156 9.62 -10.68 -9.98
N LEU A 157 8.90 -9.72 -9.37
CA LEU A 157 8.07 -9.98 -8.19
C LEU A 157 6.57 -10.03 -8.48
N ILE A 158 6.13 -9.63 -9.68
CA ILE A 158 4.72 -9.44 -10.03
C ILE A 158 3.85 -10.67 -9.78
N GLU A 159 4.32 -11.87 -10.16
CA GLU A 159 3.59 -13.13 -10.08
C GLU A 159 3.36 -13.63 -8.64
N ARG A 160 3.99 -12.99 -7.65
CA ARG A 160 3.83 -13.33 -6.24
C ARG A 160 2.54 -12.76 -5.64
N PHE A 161 1.94 -11.75 -6.26
CA PHE A 161 0.84 -11.01 -5.71
C PHE A 161 -0.49 -11.36 -6.38
N ALA A 162 -1.49 -11.74 -5.58
CA ALA A 162 -2.83 -12.04 -6.03
C ALA A 162 -3.63 -10.79 -6.41
N ALA A 163 -3.25 -9.62 -5.88
CA ALA A 163 -3.81 -8.32 -6.24
C ALA A 163 -2.78 -7.21 -6.03
N ILE A 164 -2.84 -6.18 -6.88
CA ILE A 164 -2.07 -4.95 -6.75
C ILE A 164 -3.05 -3.80 -6.89
N SER A 165 -3.07 -2.91 -5.89
CA SER A 165 -3.89 -1.71 -5.90
C SER A 165 -3.00 -0.50 -5.65
N GLY A 166 -2.88 0.35 -6.66
CA GLY A 166 -2.20 1.63 -6.59
C GLY A 166 -3.11 2.75 -6.11
N GLY A 167 -2.55 3.93 -5.91
CA GLY A 167 -3.27 5.10 -5.40
C GLY A 167 -4.36 5.64 -6.33
N ASP A 168 -4.46 5.13 -7.55
CA ASP A 168 -5.42 5.47 -8.60
C ASP A 168 -6.26 4.28 -9.07
N THR A 169 -6.14 3.10 -8.43
CA THR A 169 -6.96 1.92 -8.74
C THR A 169 -8.43 2.14 -8.39
N PHE A 170 -8.67 2.87 -7.30
CA PHE A 170 -10.01 3.20 -6.81
C PHE A 170 -10.16 4.71 -6.70
N GLU A 171 -11.37 5.18 -6.37
CA GLU A 171 -11.67 6.61 -6.12
C GLU A 171 -11.03 7.13 -4.84
N VAL A 172 -10.53 6.23 -3.99
CA VAL A 172 -9.89 6.48 -2.71
C VAL A 172 -8.54 5.80 -2.62
N ARG A 173 -7.66 6.33 -1.77
CA ARG A 173 -6.33 5.80 -1.48
C ARG A 173 -6.04 5.78 0.01
N LYS A 174 -4.93 5.17 0.47
CA LYS A 174 -4.52 5.25 1.87
C LYS A 174 -4.47 6.71 2.33
N PRO A 175 -5.05 7.05 3.47
CA PRO A 175 -5.48 6.19 4.57
C PRO A 175 -6.97 5.78 4.59
N ASP A 176 -7.73 5.89 3.48
CA ASP A 176 -9.13 5.45 3.45
C ASP A 176 -9.20 3.91 3.53
N ALA A 177 -10.00 3.40 4.48
CA ALA A 177 -10.18 1.98 4.73
C ALA A 177 -10.59 1.18 3.49
N ALA A 178 -11.39 1.79 2.60
CA ALA A 178 -11.90 1.14 1.41
C ALA A 178 -10.77 0.75 0.45
N HIS A 179 -9.65 1.46 0.44
CA HIS A 179 -8.48 1.09 -0.37
C HIS A 179 -7.94 -0.28 0.05
N LEU A 180 -7.69 -0.49 1.35
CA LEU A 180 -7.20 -1.77 1.88
C LEU A 180 -8.24 -2.88 1.76
N LEU A 181 -9.49 -2.61 2.14
CA LEU A 181 -10.56 -3.62 2.12
C LEU A 181 -10.87 -4.14 0.70
N ARG A 182 -10.87 -3.25 -0.31
CA ARG A 182 -11.02 -3.64 -1.71
C ARG A 182 -9.81 -4.41 -2.23
N THR A 183 -8.60 -4.04 -1.83
CA THR A 183 -7.37 -4.80 -2.16
C THR A 183 -7.45 -6.23 -1.61
N VAL A 184 -7.85 -6.40 -0.35
CA VAL A 184 -8.08 -7.71 0.27
C VAL A 184 -9.14 -8.51 -0.48
N SER A 185 -10.25 -7.88 -0.85
CA SER A 185 -11.33 -8.51 -1.62
C SER A 185 -10.86 -8.94 -3.02
N ASN A 186 -10.11 -8.09 -3.73
CA ASN A 186 -9.56 -8.40 -5.05
C ASN A 186 -8.56 -9.57 -5.01
N ALA A 187 -7.82 -9.72 -3.89
CA ALA A 187 -6.99 -10.89 -3.64
C ALA A 187 -7.80 -12.13 -3.25
N GLY A 188 -9.13 -12.02 -3.12
CA GLY A 188 -10.04 -13.12 -2.76
C GLY A 188 -9.91 -13.53 -1.30
N GLY A 189 -9.77 -12.55 -0.39
CA GLY A 189 -9.66 -12.76 1.05
C GLY A 189 -10.73 -12.03 1.86
N LEU A 190 -10.58 -12.13 3.19
CA LEU A 190 -11.44 -11.49 4.17
C LEU A 190 -10.59 -10.57 5.07
N ALA A 191 -11.11 -9.39 5.40
CA ALA A 191 -10.43 -8.43 6.27
C ALA A 191 -10.09 -9.02 7.66
N THR A 192 -10.95 -9.92 8.18
CA THR A 192 -10.73 -10.63 9.46
C THR A 192 -9.54 -11.60 9.44
N ARG A 193 -8.96 -11.86 8.27
CA ARG A 193 -7.76 -12.69 8.06
C ARG A 193 -6.73 -11.97 7.21
N ALA A 194 -6.66 -10.66 7.34
CA ALA A 194 -5.71 -9.81 6.65
C ALA A 194 -4.79 -9.11 7.65
N VAL A 195 -3.56 -8.82 7.21
CA VAL A 195 -2.57 -7.99 7.93
C VAL A 195 -1.99 -7.00 6.94
N MET A 196 -1.80 -5.75 7.36
CA MET A 196 -1.11 -4.71 6.58
C MET A 196 0.35 -4.60 7.04
N VAL A 197 1.30 -4.67 6.11
CA VAL A 197 2.73 -4.43 6.36
C VAL A 197 3.12 -3.11 5.71
N GLY A 198 3.72 -2.20 6.47
CA GLY A 198 4.07 -0.87 5.96
C GLY A 198 5.11 -0.16 6.81
N ASP A 199 5.57 1.00 6.33
CA ASP A 199 6.60 1.82 6.97
C ASP A 199 6.12 3.25 7.27
N SER A 200 4.93 3.65 6.83
CA SER A 200 4.45 5.03 6.89
C SER A 200 3.16 5.20 7.69
N LEU A 201 2.90 6.43 8.13
CA LEU A 201 1.64 6.80 8.81
C LEU A 201 0.40 6.37 8.01
N ASN A 202 0.44 6.46 6.67
CA ASN A 202 -0.70 6.08 5.81
C ASN A 202 -1.03 4.59 5.94
N ASP A 203 -0.05 3.73 6.16
CA ASP A 203 -0.21 2.29 6.30
C ASP A 203 -0.89 1.91 7.61
N PHE A 204 -0.48 2.56 8.70
CA PHE A 204 -1.08 2.30 10.01
C PHE A 204 -2.46 2.92 10.14
N LEU A 205 -2.69 4.09 9.53
CA LEU A 205 -4.02 4.69 9.49
C LEU A 205 -5.00 3.87 8.65
N VAL A 206 -4.60 3.38 7.46
CA VAL A 206 -5.50 2.55 6.64
C VAL A 206 -5.82 1.24 7.34
N ALA A 207 -4.83 0.61 7.99
CA ALA A 207 -5.03 -0.60 8.77
C ALA A 207 -5.99 -0.39 9.95
N ARG A 208 -5.77 0.68 10.74
CA ARG A 208 -6.64 1.08 11.85
C ARG A 208 -8.07 1.37 11.38
N ASN A 209 -8.22 2.16 10.32
CA ASN A 209 -9.53 2.51 9.76
C ASN A 209 -10.26 1.29 9.20
N ALA A 210 -9.54 0.29 8.69
CA ALA A 210 -10.08 -0.98 8.21
C ALA A 210 -10.25 -2.04 9.31
N GLN A 211 -9.84 -1.76 10.55
CA GLN A 211 -9.80 -2.71 11.67
C GLN A 211 -8.98 -3.98 11.34
N VAL A 212 -7.85 -3.79 10.65
CA VAL A 212 -6.90 -4.82 10.27
C VAL A 212 -5.61 -4.61 11.06
N PRO A 213 -5.01 -5.65 11.67
CA PRO A 213 -3.73 -5.51 12.35
C PRO A 213 -2.63 -5.07 11.40
N SER A 214 -1.64 -4.35 11.93
CA SER A 214 -0.51 -3.82 11.17
C SER A 214 0.83 -4.30 11.69
N ILE A 215 1.76 -4.57 10.76
CA ILE A 215 3.17 -4.86 11.03
C ILE A 215 3.99 -3.70 10.47
N ALA A 216 4.79 -3.10 11.33
CA ALA A 216 5.68 -2.00 10.95
C ALA A 216 7.07 -2.52 10.61
N VAL A 217 7.67 -1.89 9.58
CA VAL A 217 9.08 -2.05 9.21
C VAL A 217 9.80 -0.71 9.38
N PRO A 218 10.82 -0.61 10.26
CA PRO A 218 11.48 0.66 10.60
C PRO A 218 12.57 1.06 9.61
N PHE A 219 12.89 0.22 8.63
CA PHE A 219 13.93 0.48 7.64
C PHE A 219 13.44 1.29 6.42
N GLY A 220 12.14 1.64 6.38
CA GLY A 220 11.55 2.46 5.32
C GLY A 220 11.75 3.97 5.51
N TYR A 221 10.76 4.77 5.09
CA TYR A 221 10.90 6.23 4.94
C TYR A 221 10.06 7.04 5.92
N SER A 222 9.72 6.47 7.09
CA SER A 222 8.97 7.23 8.10
C SER A 222 9.73 8.48 8.54
N ASP A 223 9.04 9.61 8.60
CA ASP A 223 9.55 10.89 9.09
C ASP A 223 9.42 11.03 10.63
N VAL A 224 8.84 10.02 11.28
CA VAL A 224 8.68 9.94 12.74
C VAL A 224 9.10 8.54 13.23
N PRO A 225 9.46 8.39 14.51
CA PRO A 225 9.72 7.07 15.08
C PRO A 225 8.54 6.12 14.86
N ILE A 226 8.81 4.94 14.29
CA ILE A 226 7.78 3.99 13.84
C ILE A 226 6.86 3.56 14.99
N GLU A 227 7.41 3.46 16.20
CA GLU A 227 6.69 3.09 17.41
C GLU A 227 5.63 4.13 17.80
N SER A 228 5.84 5.40 17.42
CA SER A 228 4.90 6.50 17.69
C SER A 228 3.63 6.42 16.82
N LEU A 229 3.65 5.59 15.78
CA LEU A 229 2.54 5.38 14.85
C LEU A 229 1.56 4.30 15.31
N ASP A 230 1.84 3.66 16.49
CA ASP A 230 0.99 2.66 17.13
C ASP A 230 0.68 1.45 16.22
N PRO A 231 1.72 0.80 15.63
CA PRO A 231 1.54 -0.46 14.91
C PRO A 231 1.18 -1.60 15.87
N THR A 232 0.56 -2.67 15.35
CA THR A 232 0.27 -3.87 16.17
C THR A 232 1.57 -4.59 16.55
N VAL A 233 2.52 -4.67 15.61
CA VAL A 233 3.85 -5.29 15.80
C VAL A 233 4.89 -4.52 14.99
N VAL A 234 6.13 -4.47 15.48
CA VAL A 234 7.31 -3.99 14.75
C VAL A 234 8.23 -5.18 14.49
N ILE A 235 8.71 -5.31 13.25
CA ILE A 235 9.76 -6.26 12.87
C ILE A 235 10.96 -5.50 12.32
N SER A 236 12.17 -5.90 12.71
CA SER A 236 13.41 -5.23 12.28
C SER A 236 13.98 -5.79 10.97
N HIS A 237 13.55 -6.99 10.60
CA HIS A 237 13.99 -7.69 9.39
C HIS A 237 12.89 -8.62 8.88
N PHE A 238 12.85 -8.87 7.57
CA PHE A 238 11.86 -9.78 6.97
C PHE A 238 11.97 -11.25 7.42
N ASP A 239 13.09 -11.66 8.01
CA ASP A 239 13.21 -13.00 8.61
C ASP A 239 12.22 -13.20 9.77
N GLU A 240 11.82 -12.12 10.44
CA GLU A 240 10.82 -12.13 11.52
C GLU A 240 9.38 -12.25 11.01
N LEU A 241 9.13 -11.96 9.71
CA LEU A 241 7.80 -12.08 9.09
C LEU A 241 7.49 -13.56 8.82
N THR A 242 7.03 -14.26 9.83
CA THR A 242 6.73 -15.69 9.79
C THR A 242 5.22 -15.95 9.71
N PRO A 243 4.80 -17.13 9.19
CA PRO A 243 3.39 -17.55 9.21
C PRO A 243 2.78 -17.56 10.61
N ASP A 244 3.56 -17.94 11.63
CA ASP A 244 3.11 -17.99 13.03
C ASP A 244 2.86 -16.59 13.58
N LEU A 245 3.77 -15.64 13.33
CA LEU A 245 3.59 -14.24 13.70
C LEU A 245 2.28 -13.70 13.10
N VAL A 246 2.10 -13.85 11.77
CA VAL A 246 0.93 -13.33 11.08
C VAL A 246 -0.36 -13.98 11.55
N SER A 247 -0.35 -15.32 11.74
CA SER A 247 -1.54 -16.05 12.21
C SER A 247 -1.95 -15.65 13.63
N GLY A 248 -0.98 -15.34 14.49
CA GLY A 248 -1.21 -14.87 15.86
C GLY A 248 -1.95 -13.53 15.93
N LEU A 249 -1.90 -12.71 14.87
CA LEU A 249 -2.56 -11.42 14.81
C LEU A 249 -4.06 -11.50 14.48
N PHE A 250 -4.54 -12.60 13.92
CA PHE A 250 -5.97 -12.77 13.58
C PHE A 250 -6.85 -13.11 14.77
N SER A 251 -6.25 -13.45 15.90
CA SER A 251 -6.95 -13.98 17.11
C SER A 251 -7.15 -12.92 18.20
N GLN A 252 -6.84 -11.65 17.90
CA GLN A 252 -6.93 -10.54 18.86
C GLN A 252 -8.22 -9.75 18.72
#